data_038e8dfbe4d4c42ea9cb88c74d6908f6
#
_entry.id   038e8dfbe4d4c42ea9cb88c74d6908f6
#
_cell.length_a   1.000
_cell.length_b   1.000
_cell.length_c   1.000
_cell.angle_alpha   90.00
_cell.angle_beta   90.00
_cell.angle_gamma   90.00
#
_symmetry.space_group_name_H-M   'P 1'
#
loop_
_entity.id
_entity.type
_entity.pdbx_description
1 polymer ?
#
loop_
_entity_poly.entity_id
_entity_poly.type
_entity_poly.pdbx_seq_one_letter_code
_entity_poly.pdbx_strand_id
1 'polypeptide(L)'
;MDTDVIIVGAGPTGLMLAGELRLGGVRVVVTERLAEPTGQSRGLGFTARAMEIFDQRGLLPRFGALEKSPLGHFGGVQFDYTVLEDSHFGARGVPQSQTEAVLEEWAVELGADLRRGWELQALADGEDGVLATLDTPDGVQQLRAAYLVGCDGGHSTVRRAAGFDFPGTPATRDMYLADVVGCGLRPRFLGERLPNGMVMAAPLKENVDRIIVCEHGTPAGDRAEAPDFEEVADAWQRITGESIHGGGADWVSSFSDATRQASEYRRGHVLLAGDAAHIHLPAGGQGLSTGVQDAANLGWKLAAAVQGWAPAGLLDSYHSERHAVGARLLMNTRAQGTVFLGGEESDPLRQLLTELLAYDDVKRHLSGIVSGLDIRYEVGDPEHTLSGRRIPPRGLRTALGPTSTTELLHSGQGVLLVLDQDGPAGTAGGLSAAAEGWKGRVAVTVAAPEDPGAFGGAAALLVRPDGYVAWVGDRPDDPAGLDDALHRWFGAPAGLEPTP
;
A
#
# COMPACT_ATOMS: atom_id res chain seq x y z
N MET A 1 9.96 -14.10 -25.25
CA MET A 1 9.22 -13.53 -24.10
C MET A 1 7.75 -13.56 -24.45
N ASP A 2 6.94 -14.17 -23.56
CA ASP A 2 5.50 -14.28 -23.76
C ASP A 2 4.83 -12.99 -23.26
N THR A 3 5.36 -12.42 -22.19
CA THR A 3 4.98 -11.14 -21.61
C THR A 3 6.23 -10.40 -21.09
N ASP A 4 6.07 -9.14 -20.67
CA ASP A 4 7.19 -8.40 -20.07
C ASP A 4 7.29 -8.68 -18.56
N VAL A 5 6.14 -8.75 -17.87
CA VAL A 5 6.08 -9.03 -16.42
C VAL A 5 5.01 -10.06 -16.13
N ILE A 6 5.34 -11.05 -15.29
CA ILE A 6 4.37 -11.94 -14.64
C ILE A 6 4.15 -11.46 -13.21
N ILE A 7 2.89 -11.27 -12.82
CA ILE A 7 2.49 -11.04 -11.44
C ILE A 7 1.82 -12.30 -10.91
N VAL A 8 2.27 -12.82 -9.78
CA VAL A 8 1.67 -13.99 -9.12
C VAL A 8 0.83 -13.50 -7.94
N GLY A 9 -0.49 -13.70 -8.05
CA GLY A 9 -1.49 -13.27 -7.08
C GLY A 9 -2.32 -12.07 -7.56
N ALA A 10 -3.65 -12.25 -7.65
CA ALA A 10 -4.63 -11.22 -8.01
C ALA A 10 -5.34 -10.62 -6.78
N GLY A 11 -4.64 -10.50 -5.65
CA GLY A 11 -5.08 -9.68 -4.53
C GLY A 11 -4.84 -8.19 -4.77
N PRO A 12 -5.22 -7.30 -3.83
CA PRO A 12 -5.14 -5.84 -4.01
C PRO A 12 -3.77 -5.33 -4.43
N THR A 13 -2.68 -5.89 -3.89
CA THR A 13 -1.30 -5.52 -4.26
C THR A 13 -0.99 -5.88 -5.71
N GLY A 14 -1.31 -7.11 -6.14
CA GLY A 14 -1.00 -7.57 -7.50
C GLY A 14 -1.84 -6.86 -8.56
N LEU A 15 -3.12 -6.63 -8.28
CA LEU A 15 -4.02 -5.90 -9.18
C LEU A 15 -3.63 -4.42 -9.30
N MET A 16 -3.26 -3.77 -8.18
CA MET A 16 -2.72 -2.41 -8.20
C MET A 16 -1.43 -2.33 -9.04
N LEU A 17 -0.50 -3.27 -8.84
CA LEU A 17 0.75 -3.34 -9.60
C LEU A 17 0.49 -3.57 -11.09
N ALA A 18 -0.49 -4.40 -11.43
CA ALA A 18 -0.89 -4.64 -12.82
C ALA A 18 -1.34 -3.35 -13.50
N GLY A 19 -2.20 -2.57 -12.85
CA GLY A 19 -2.62 -1.25 -13.36
C GLY A 19 -1.46 -0.27 -13.51
N GLU A 20 -0.59 -0.17 -12.50
CA GLU A 20 0.61 0.71 -12.56
C GLU A 20 1.53 0.36 -13.73
N LEU A 21 1.81 -0.93 -13.95
CA LEU A 21 2.63 -1.39 -15.07
C LEU A 21 1.97 -1.11 -16.42
N ARG A 22 0.64 -1.28 -16.50
CA ARG A 22 -0.11 -0.97 -17.72
C ARG A 22 -0.13 0.51 -18.04
N LEU A 23 -0.23 1.40 -17.04
CA LEU A 23 -0.03 2.84 -17.22
C LEU A 23 1.37 3.15 -17.78
N GLY A 24 2.39 2.41 -17.34
CA GLY A 24 3.73 2.46 -17.87
C GLY A 24 3.91 1.78 -19.24
N GLY A 25 2.86 1.26 -19.89
CA GLY A 25 2.93 0.63 -21.22
C GLY A 25 3.53 -0.78 -21.25
N VAL A 26 3.69 -1.43 -20.11
CA VAL A 26 4.28 -2.79 -19.97
C VAL A 26 3.22 -3.86 -20.20
N ARG A 27 3.54 -4.93 -20.92
CA ARG A 27 2.67 -6.12 -21.07
C ARG A 27 2.72 -6.95 -19.79
N VAL A 28 1.54 -7.22 -19.21
CA VAL A 28 1.43 -7.89 -17.92
C VAL A 28 0.51 -9.09 -18.01
N VAL A 29 0.96 -10.21 -17.47
CA VAL A 29 0.12 -11.37 -17.15
C VAL A 29 0.02 -11.47 -15.63
N VAL A 30 -1.21 -11.47 -15.11
CA VAL A 30 -1.49 -11.72 -13.70
C VAL A 30 -2.01 -13.16 -13.58
N THR A 31 -1.35 -13.97 -12.77
CA THR A 31 -1.79 -15.35 -12.50
C THR A 31 -2.39 -15.43 -11.09
N GLU A 32 -3.53 -16.11 -10.98
CA GLU A 32 -4.24 -16.32 -9.72
C GLU A 32 -4.68 -17.77 -9.60
N ARG A 33 -4.32 -18.44 -8.50
CA ARG A 33 -4.63 -19.84 -8.27
C ARG A 33 -6.13 -20.16 -8.16
N LEU A 34 -6.90 -19.19 -7.65
CA LEU A 34 -8.34 -19.37 -7.52
C LEU A 34 -9.03 -19.13 -8.86
N ALA A 35 -9.94 -20.01 -9.23
CA ALA A 35 -10.73 -19.90 -10.46
C ALA A 35 -11.68 -18.70 -10.42
N GLU A 36 -12.15 -18.33 -9.21
CA GLU A 36 -13.09 -17.23 -8.99
C GLU A 36 -12.68 -16.43 -7.74
N PRO A 37 -13.03 -15.13 -7.64
CA PRO A 37 -12.89 -14.37 -6.41
C PRO A 37 -13.69 -14.99 -5.26
N THR A 38 -13.12 -15.04 -4.07
CA THR A 38 -13.81 -15.63 -2.90
C THR A 38 -14.98 -14.81 -2.40
N GLY A 39 -15.05 -13.52 -2.74
CA GLY A 39 -16.01 -12.57 -2.17
C GLY A 39 -15.77 -12.26 -0.68
N GLN A 40 -14.79 -12.89 -0.07
CA GLN A 40 -14.44 -12.71 1.34
C GLN A 40 -13.52 -11.49 1.51
N SER A 41 -13.61 -10.84 2.65
CA SER A 41 -12.80 -9.67 2.96
C SER A 41 -12.07 -9.85 4.29
N ARG A 42 -10.77 -10.08 4.28
CA ARG A 42 -9.96 -10.04 5.51
C ARG A 42 -9.76 -8.61 5.99
N GLY A 43 -9.51 -7.69 5.09
CA GLY A 43 -9.38 -6.26 5.37
C GLY A 43 -10.67 -5.50 5.08
N LEU A 44 -10.91 -4.44 5.86
CA LEU A 44 -12.12 -3.61 5.78
C LEU A 44 -11.82 -2.13 5.56
N GLY A 45 -10.62 -1.76 5.14
CA GLY A 45 -10.34 -0.35 4.92
C GLY A 45 -8.88 -0.05 4.58
N PHE A 46 -8.66 1.21 4.27
CA PHE A 46 -7.35 1.74 3.90
C PHE A 46 -6.97 2.94 4.75
N THR A 47 -5.67 3.09 4.96
CA THR A 47 -5.08 4.29 5.57
C THR A 47 -5.03 5.44 4.56
N ALA A 48 -4.85 6.66 5.06
CA ALA A 48 -4.91 7.86 4.26
C ALA A 48 -3.97 7.83 3.03
N ARG A 49 -2.74 7.30 3.15
CA ARG A 49 -1.80 7.27 2.03
C ARG A 49 -2.28 6.39 0.87
N ALA A 50 -2.89 5.23 1.15
CA ALA A 50 -3.44 4.40 0.09
C ALA A 50 -4.60 5.07 -0.64
N MET A 51 -5.44 5.80 0.10
CA MET A 51 -6.52 6.58 -0.48
C MET A 51 -6.02 7.70 -1.39
N GLU A 52 -4.91 8.36 -1.01
CA GLU A 52 -4.25 9.33 -1.90
C GLU A 52 -3.73 8.69 -3.18
N ILE A 53 -3.18 7.47 -3.11
CA ILE A 53 -2.73 6.73 -4.29
C ILE A 53 -3.93 6.40 -5.21
N PHE A 54 -5.04 5.96 -4.64
CA PHE A 54 -6.26 5.72 -5.44
C PHE A 54 -6.77 7.01 -6.10
N ASP A 55 -6.70 8.15 -5.40
CA ASP A 55 -7.03 9.47 -5.98
C ASP A 55 -6.05 9.84 -7.10
N GLN A 56 -4.75 9.64 -6.89
CA GLN A 56 -3.69 9.85 -7.88
C GLN A 56 -3.81 8.94 -9.12
N ARG A 57 -4.72 7.97 -9.12
CA ARG A 57 -5.05 7.10 -10.28
C ARG A 57 -6.49 7.28 -10.76
N GLY A 58 -7.21 8.27 -10.19
CA GLY A 58 -8.60 8.54 -10.56
C GLY A 58 -9.58 7.43 -10.15
N LEU A 59 -9.21 6.61 -9.15
CA LEU A 59 -9.99 5.42 -8.76
C LEU A 59 -11.05 5.71 -7.70
N LEU A 60 -10.95 6.82 -6.95
CA LEU A 60 -11.89 7.11 -5.87
C LEU A 60 -13.37 7.09 -6.27
N PRO A 61 -13.78 7.63 -7.43
CA PRO A 61 -15.17 7.57 -7.87
C PRO A 61 -15.71 6.14 -8.05
N ARG A 62 -14.86 5.17 -8.35
CA ARG A 62 -15.25 3.75 -8.53
C ARG A 62 -15.62 3.06 -7.22
N PHE A 63 -15.14 3.57 -6.10
CA PHE A 63 -15.49 3.07 -4.76
C PHE A 63 -16.84 3.60 -4.25
N GLY A 64 -17.47 4.52 -4.97
CA GLY A 64 -18.71 5.18 -4.54
C GLY A 64 -18.47 6.20 -3.42
N ALA A 65 -19.52 6.50 -2.67
CA ALA A 65 -19.44 7.45 -1.56
C ALA A 65 -18.69 6.83 -0.37
N LEU A 66 -17.50 7.35 -0.09
CA LEU A 66 -16.69 6.92 1.06
C LEU A 66 -16.83 7.92 2.21
N GLU A 67 -17.28 7.43 3.35
CA GLU A 67 -17.28 8.24 4.57
C GLU A 67 -15.87 8.33 5.15
N LYS A 68 -15.41 9.53 5.43
CA LYS A 68 -14.15 9.78 6.12
C LYS A 68 -14.33 9.67 7.63
N SER A 69 -13.49 8.93 8.33
CA SER A 69 -13.42 8.94 9.79
C SER A 69 -12.23 9.73 10.27
N PRO A 70 -12.41 10.70 11.12
CA PRO A 70 -11.29 11.36 11.79
C PRO A 70 -10.65 10.46 12.87
N LEU A 71 -11.32 9.36 13.27
CA LEU A 71 -10.88 8.55 14.40
C LEU A 71 -9.90 7.45 13.96
N GLY A 72 -8.80 7.38 14.68
CA GLY A 72 -7.80 6.32 14.61
C GLY A 72 -7.45 5.79 15.99
N HIS A 73 -6.55 4.83 16.04
CA HIS A 73 -6.03 4.31 17.29
C HIS A 73 -4.59 3.83 17.15
N PHE A 74 -3.87 3.81 18.26
CA PHE A 74 -2.60 3.12 18.39
C PHE A 74 -2.74 2.07 19.50
N GLY A 75 -2.73 0.80 19.13
CA GLY A 75 -2.92 -0.29 20.09
C GLY A 75 -4.23 -0.19 20.89
N GLY A 76 -5.33 0.24 20.26
CA GLY A 76 -6.63 0.44 20.90
C GLY A 76 -6.78 1.75 21.70
N VAL A 77 -5.71 2.55 21.85
CA VAL A 77 -5.80 3.90 22.43
C VAL A 77 -6.15 4.88 21.33
N GLN A 78 -7.31 5.53 21.48
CA GLN A 78 -7.93 6.36 20.44
C GLN A 78 -7.23 7.72 20.30
N PHE A 79 -7.16 8.23 19.07
CA PHE A 79 -6.76 9.59 18.74
C PHE A 79 -7.52 10.10 17.52
N ASP A 80 -7.38 11.40 17.25
CA ASP A 80 -8.02 12.08 16.12
C ASP A 80 -7.00 12.39 15.02
N TYR A 81 -7.27 11.94 13.80
CA TYR A 81 -6.44 12.21 12.61
C TYR A 81 -6.52 13.65 12.11
N THR A 82 -7.45 14.48 12.61
CA THR A 82 -7.57 15.89 12.16
C THR A 82 -6.33 16.74 12.48
N VAL A 83 -5.44 16.23 13.35
CA VAL A 83 -4.10 16.80 13.58
C VAL A 83 -3.20 16.72 12.33
N LEU A 84 -3.51 15.83 11.38
CA LEU A 84 -2.87 15.72 10.07
C LEU A 84 -3.67 16.55 9.07
N GLU A 85 -3.27 17.79 8.89
CA GLU A 85 -3.80 18.62 7.83
C GLU A 85 -3.50 17.99 6.46
N ASP A 86 -4.34 18.25 5.46
CA ASP A 86 -4.06 17.94 4.07
C ASP A 86 -3.98 16.46 3.71
N SER A 87 -4.90 15.65 4.23
CA SER A 87 -4.93 14.22 3.94
C SER A 87 -6.33 13.70 3.60
N HIS A 88 -6.39 12.55 2.94
CA HIS A 88 -7.60 11.73 2.83
C HIS A 88 -7.75 10.89 4.11
N PHE A 89 -7.88 11.54 5.27
CA PHE A 89 -7.85 10.78 6.52
C PHE A 89 -9.01 9.80 6.64
N GLY A 90 -8.68 8.66 7.23
CA GLY A 90 -9.60 7.69 7.75
C GLY A 90 -10.60 7.22 6.72
N ALA A 91 -10.13 6.81 5.56
CA ALA A 91 -11.01 6.09 4.68
C ALA A 91 -11.53 4.86 5.40
N ARG A 92 -12.79 4.64 5.25
CA ARG A 92 -13.46 3.59 5.91
C ARG A 92 -13.92 2.52 5.03
N GLY A 93 -14.11 1.42 5.69
CA GLY A 93 -15.14 0.45 5.36
C GLY A 93 -15.18 0.03 3.92
N VAL A 94 -14.03 0.01 3.22
CA VAL A 94 -13.95 -0.56 1.88
C VAL A 94 -13.58 -2.03 2.04
N PRO A 95 -14.53 -2.96 1.87
CA PRO A 95 -14.23 -4.38 1.92
C PRO A 95 -13.15 -4.75 0.89
N GLN A 96 -12.27 -5.68 1.26
CA GLN A 96 -11.21 -6.14 0.35
C GLN A 96 -11.78 -6.65 -0.98
N SER A 97 -12.91 -7.37 -0.95
CA SER A 97 -13.58 -7.87 -2.16
C SER A 97 -14.03 -6.74 -3.11
N GLN A 98 -14.52 -5.62 -2.57
CA GLN A 98 -14.85 -4.43 -3.37
C GLN A 98 -13.58 -3.81 -3.97
N THR A 99 -12.50 -3.75 -3.19
CA THR A 99 -11.22 -3.24 -3.67
C THR A 99 -10.66 -4.09 -4.80
N GLU A 100 -10.69 -5.41 -4.63
CA GLU A 100 -10.26 -6.34 -5.67
C GLU A 100 -11.07 -6.15 -6.95
N ALA A 101 -12.40 -6.03 -6.85
CA ALA A 101 -13.25 -5.80 -8.02
C ALA A 101 -12.90 -4.49 -8.76
N VAL A 102 -12.72 -3.38 -8.03
CA VAL A 102 -12.35 -2.07 -8.62
C VAL A 102 -10.98 -2.12 -9.29
N LEU A 103 -9.99 -2.73 -8.63
CA LEU A 103 -8.64 -2.81 -9.16
C LEU A 103 -8.53 -3.80 -10.32
N GLU A 104 -9.28 -4.90 -10.29
CA GLU A 104 -9.37 -5.87 -11.39
C GLU A 104 -9.96 -5.20 -12.65
N GLU A 105 -11.12 -4.53 -12.51
CA GLU A 105 -11.75 -3.80 -13.60
C GLU A 105 -10.77 -2.78 -14.20
N TRP A 106 -10.13 -1.96 -13.37
CA TRP A 106 -9.16 -0.97 -13.80
C TRP A 106 -7.95 -1.58 -14.53
N ALA A 107 -7.34 -2.64 -13.96
CA ALA A 107 -6.18 -3.29 -14.58
C ALA A 107 -6.53 -3.93 -15.92
N VAL A 108 -7.70 -4.58 -16.03
CA VAL A 108 -8.19 -5.20 -17.26
C VAL A 108 -8.55 -4.15 -18.33
N GLU A 109 -9.21 -3.06 -17.94
CA GLU A 109 -9.47 -1.91 -18.84
C GLU A 109 -8.18 -1.35 -19.45
N LEU A 110 -7.09 -1.30 -18.65
CA LEU A 110 -5.77 -0.89 -19.12
C LEU A 110 -5.06 -1.97 -19.95
N GLY A 111 -5.64 -3.17 -20.05
CA GLY A 111 -5.15 -4.27 -20.88
C GLY A 111 -4.21 -5.25 -20.17
N ALA A 112 -4.33 -5.43 -18.85
CA ALA A 112 -3.69 -6.54 -18.15
C ALA A 112 -4.38 -7.88 -18.51
N ASP A 113 -3.59 -8.94 -18.71
CA ASP A 113 -4.05 -10.30 -18.97
C ASP A 113 -4.18 -11.04 -17.64
N LEU A 114 -5.40 -11.15 -17.12
CA LEU A 114 -5.68 -11.83 -15.86
C LEU A 114 -6.08 -13.27 -16.11
N ARG A 115 -5.31 -14.20 -15.56
CA ARG A 115 -5.50 -15.67 -15.70
C ARG A 115 -5.79 -16.29 -14.34
N ARG A 116 -7.07 -16.59 -14.09
CA ARG A 116 -7.53 -17.29 -12.90
C ARG A 116 -7.46 -18.81 -13.08
N GLY A 117 -7.29 -19.58 -11.98
CA GLY A 117 -7.03 -21.01 -12.00
C GLY A 117 -5.60 -21.36 -12.45
N TRP A 118 -4.68 -20.39 -12.45
CA TRP A 118 -3.28 -20.55 -12.82
C TRP A 118 -2.40 -20.47 -11.58
N GLU A 119 -1.91 -21.61 -11.09
CA GLU A 119 -1.11 -21.71 -9.87
C GLU A 119 0.38 -21.89 -10.17
N LEU A 120 1.22 -21.04 -9.61
CA LEU A 120 2.68 -21.16 -9.74
C LEU A 120 3.18 -22.40 -8.98
N GLN A 121 3.83 -23.32 -9.71
CA GLN A 121 4.46 -24.52 -9.16
C GLN A 121 5.97 -24.36 -8.99
N ALA A 122 6.63 -23.73 -9.95
CA ALA A 122 8.07 -23.50 -9.95
C ALA A 122 8.43 -22.25 -10.75
N LEU A 123 9.60 -21.71 -10.47
CA LEU A 123 10.23 -20.64 -11.25
C LEU A 123 11.72 -20.91 -11.41
N ALA A 124 12.29 -20.42 -12.51
CA ALA A 124 13.71 -20.40 -12.74
C ALA A 124 14.11 -18.98 -13.21
N ASP A 125 15.01 -18.34 -12.48
CA ASP A 125 15.61 -17.04 -12.84
C ASP A 125 16.88 -17.30 -13.65
N GLY A 126 16.94 -16.78 -14.87
CA GLY A 126 18.04 -16.94 -15.82
C GLY A 126 18.62 -15.61 -16.28
N GLU A 127 19.61 -15.63 -17.17
CA GLU A 127 20.27 -14.43 -17.67
C GLU A 127 19.30 -13.50 -18.41
N ASP A 128 18.34 -14.06 -19.16
CA ASP A 128 17.39 -13.31 -20.01
C ASP A 128 16.01 -13.09 -19.34
N GLY A 129 15.83 -13.40 -18.05
CA GLY A 129 14.57 -13.27 -17.34
C GLY A 129 14.10 -14.56 -16.68
N VAL A 130 12.80 -14.63 -16.35
CA VAL A 130 12.20 -15.67 -15.54
C VAL A 130 11.37 -16.63 -16.39
N LEU A 131 11.49 -17.93 -16.13
CA LEU A 131 10.59 -18.98 -16.59
C LEU A 131 9.69 -19.41 -15.42
N ALA A 132 8.40 -19.19 -15.52
CA ALA A 132 7.39 -19.68 -14.58
C ALA A 132 6.74 -20.96 -15.10
N THR A 133 6.65 -21.99 -14.24
CA THR A 133 5.89 -23.21 -14.50
C THR A 133 4.59 -23.15 -13.71
N LEU A 134 3.45 -23.26 -14.38
CA LEU A 134 2.13 -23.00 -13.85
C LEU A 134 1.24 -24.23 -14.06
N ASP A 135 0.50 -24.62 -13.03
CA ASP A 135 -0.63 -25.53 -13.17
C ASP A 135 -1.87 -24.75 -13.60
N THR A 136 -2.53 -25.20 -14.65
CA THR A 136 -3.66 -24.48 -15.25
C THR A 136 -4.81 -25.46 -15.53
N PRO A 137 -6.03 -24.99 -15.78
CA PRO A 137 -7.16 -25.88 -16.15
C PRO A 137 -6.87 -26.78 -17.36
N ASP A 138 -5.95 -26.38 -18.24
CA ASP A 138 -5.57 -27.14 -19.44
C ASP A 138 -4.26 -27.93 -19.24
N GLY A 139 -3.79 -28.10 -18.00
CA GLY A 139 -2.55 -28.77 -17.64
C GLY A 139 -1.38 -27.82 -17.41
N VAL A 140 -0.18 -28.40 -17.22
CA VAL A 140 1.02 -27.63 -16.91
C VAL A 140 1.47 -26.79 -18.11
N GLN A 141 1.63 -25.48 -17.89
CA GLN A 141 2.13 -24.53 -18.88
C GLN A 141 3.36 -23.78 -18.38
N GLN A 142 4.10 -23.22 -19.31
CA GLN A 142 5.26 -22.39 -19.02
C GLN A 142 5.10 -20.99 -19.63
N LEU A 143 5.46 -19.95 -18.86
CA LEU A 143 5.50 -18.56 -19.30
C LEU A 143 6.89 -18.00 -19.08
N ARG A 144 7.38 -17.22 -20.07
CA ARG A 144 8.65 -16.46 -19.99
C ARG A 144 8.38 -14.96 -19.91
N ALA A 145 9.04 -14.29 -18.97
CA ALA A 145 8.96 -12.85 -18.81
C ALA A 145 10.33 -12.25 -18.44
N ALA A 146 10.49 -10.95 -18.67
CA ALA A 146 11.68 -10.23 -18.22
C ALA A 146 11.75 -10.18 -16.69
N TYR A 147 10.59 -10.05 -16.02
CA TYR A 147 10.50 -10.02 -14.56
C TYR A 147 9.30 -10.83 -14.06
N LEU A 148 9.39 -11.28 -12.80
CA LEU A 148 8.29 -11.89 -12.07
C LEU A 148 8.14 -11.22 -10.71
N VAL A 149 6.92 -10.83 -10.35
CA VAL A 149 6.63 -10.22 -9.04
C VAL A 149 5.67 -11.11 -8.24
N GLY A 150 6.12 -11.53 -7.04
CA GLY A 150 5.30 -12.24 -6.08
C GLY A 150 4.43 -11.27 -5.29
N CYS A 151 3.11 -11.34 -5.51
CA CYS A 151 2.05 -10.68 -4.75
C CYS A 151 1.10 -11.72 -4.14
N ASP A 152 1.59 -12.92 -3.88
CA ASP A 152 0.88 -14.16 -3.55
C ASP A 152 0.69 -14.38 -2.04
N GLY A 153 0.75 -13.29 -1.27
CA GLY A 153 0.38 -13.26 0.14
C GLY A 153 1.41 -13.85 1.08
N GLY A 154 1.08 -13.93 2.38
CA GLY A 154 2.01 -14.30 3.46
C GLY A 154 2.64 -15.69 3.31
N HIS A 155 1.94 -16.62 2.65
CA HIS A 155 2.43 -17.96 2.33
C HIS A 155 3.08 -18.04 0.94
N SER A 156 3.65 -16.95 0.45
CA SER A 156 4.19 -16.79 -0.91
C SER A 156 4.99 -17.99 -1.41
N THR A 157 4.54 -18.56 -2.53
CA THR A 157 5.28 -19.58 -3.29
C THR A 157 6.47 -18.98 -4.01
N VAL A 158 6.30 -17.75 -4.56
CA VAL A 158 7.38 -17.02 -5.22
C VAL A 158 8.56 -16.81 -4.27
N ARG A 159 8.29 -16.31 -3.06
CA ARG A 159 9.34 -16.08 -2.04
C ARG A 159 10.13 -17.35 -1.75
N ARG A 160 9.44 -18.50 -1.54
CA ARG A 160 10.09 -19.78 -1.27
C ARG A 160 10.85 -20.33 -2.47
N ALA A 161 10.23 -20.30 -3.66
CA ALA A 161 10.83 -20.84 -4.87
C ALA A 161 12.06 -20.06 -5.32
N ALA A 162 12.09 -18.72 -5.14
CA ALA A 162 13.25 -17.89 -5.42
C ALA A 162 14.29 -17.85 -4.28
N GLY A 163 14.04 -18.54 -3.16
CA GLY A 163 14.97 -18.70 -2.06
C GLY A 163 15.19 -17.44 -1.22
N PHE A 164 14.22 -16.52 -1.16
CA PHE A 164 14.31 -15.35 -0.29
C PHE A 164 14.24 -15.76 1.18
N ASP A 165 15.13 -15.20 2.00
CA ASP A 165 15.07 -15.33 3.44
C ASP A 165 13.92 -14.49 4.00
N PHE A 166 13.23 -15.06 5.02
CA PHE A 166 12.07 -14.41 5.65
C PHE A 166 12.20 -14.41 7.18
N PRO A 167 13.21 -13.70 7.71
CA PRO A 167 13.44 -13.59 9.15
C PRO A 167 12.33 -12.81 9.86
N GLY A 168 12.27 -13.01 11.18
CA GLY A 168 11.35 -12.31 12.07
C GLY A 168 10.96 -13.12 13.29
N THR A 169 9.85 -12.73 13.92
CA THR A 169 9.29 -13.41 15.09
C THR A 169 8.22 -14.42 14.66
N PRO A 170 8.28 -15.66 15.15
CA PRO A 170 7.20 -16.61 14.90
C PRO A 170 5.90 -16.15 15.60
N ALA A 171 4.79 -16.75 15.23
CA ALA A 171 3.53 -16.57 15.92
C ALA A 171 3.66 -16.94 17.41
N THR A 172 3.11 -16.10 18.27
CA THR A 172 3.01 -16.37 19.71
C THR A 172 1.56 -16.63 20.13
N ARG A 173 0.60 -16.16 19.33
CA ARG A 173 -0.84 -16.37 19.54
C ARG A 173 -1.60 -16.35 18.21
N ASP A 174 -2.71 -17.06 18.20
CA ASP A 174 -3.68 -17.04 17.10
C ASP A 174 -4.91 -16.21 17.49
N MET A 175 -5.56 -15.67 16.48
CA MET A 175 -6.79 -14.90 16.60
C MET A 175 -7.81 -15.44 15.60
N TYR A 176 -9.06 -15.52 16.02
CA TYR A 176 -10.17 -15.83 15.14
C TYR A 176 -10.68 -14.57 14.47
N LEU A 177 -11.11 -14.72 13.24
CA LEU A 177 -11.83 -13.72 12.46
C LEU A 177 -13.04 -14.39 11.86
N ALA A 178 -14.24 -13.91 12.19
CA ALA A 178 -15.47 -14.49 11.67
C ALA A 178 -16.51 -13.44 11.30
N ASP A 179 -17.31 -13.74 10.29
CA ASP A 179 -18.54 -13.03 9.96
C ASP A 179 -19.70 -13.84 10.50
N VAL A 180 -20.20 -13.44 11.67
CA VAL A 180 -21.23 -14.16 12.41
C VAL A 180 -22.61 -13.63 12.08
N VAL A 181 -23.60 -14.54 11.97
CA VAL A 181 -24.96 -14.26 11.52
C VAL A 181 -25.94 -14.46 12.66
N GLY A 182 -26.88 -13.52 12.84
CA GLY A 182 -27.98 -13.67 13.79
C GLY A 182 -27.62 -13.47 15.26
N CYS A 183 -26.40 -12.94 15.54
CA CYS A 183 -25.91 -12.81 16.92
C CYS A 183 -26.31 -11.48 17.59
N GLY A 184 -26.59 -10.41 16.82
CA GLY A 184 -27.06 -9.11 17.33
C GLY A 184 -26.09 -8.48 18.34
N LEU A 185 -24.80 -8.46 18.00
CA LEU A 185 -23.73 -8.06 18.93
C LEU A 185 -23.70 -6.55 19.13
N ARG A 186 -23.42 -6.13 20.36
CA ARG A 186 -23.08 -4.71 20.57
C ARG A 186 -21.76 -4.37 19.90
N PRO A 187 -21.64 -3.20 19.24
CA PRO A 187 -20.39 -2.80 18.61
C PRO A 187 -19.23 -2.64 19.60
N ARG A 188 -18.04 -3.12 19.21
CA ARG A 188 -16.76 -3.03 19.93
C ARG A 188 -15.65 -2.66 18.93
N PHE A 189 -15.81 -1.51 18.27
CA PHE A 189 -14.99 -1.11 17.11
C PHE A 189 -13.49 -1.00 17.40
N LEU A 190 -13.13 -0.57 18.60
CA LEU A 190 -11.71 -0.38 19.00
C LEU A 190 -11.14 -1.58 19.75
N GLY A 191 -11.94 -2.65 19.87
CA GLY A 191 -11.61 -3.80 20.72
C GLY A 191 -11.94 -3.55 22.19
N GLU A 192 -12.46 -4.58 22.83
CA GLU A 192 -12.70 -4.62 24.26
C GLU A 192 -11.75 -5.64 24.90
N ARG A 193 -10.91 -5.15 25.81
CA ARG A 193 -10.03 -6.00 26.60
C ARG A 193 -10.77 -6.51 27.83
N LEU A 194 -10.71 -7.79 28.05
CA LEU A 194 -11.34 -8.52 29.16
C LEU A 194 -10.27 -9.38 29.86
N PRO A 195 -10.47 -9.86 31.07
CA PRO A 195 -9.45 -10.61 31.80
C PRO A 195 -8.90 -11.82 31.01
N ASN A 196 -9.74 -12.49 30.22
CA ASN A 196 -9.39 -13.70 29.49
C ASN A 196 -9.00 -13.45 28.03
N GLY A 197 -9.02 -12.20 27.54
CA GLY A 197 -8.72 -11.93 26.15
C GLY A 197 -9.16 -10.56 25.65
N MET A 198 -9.18 -10.43 24.34
CA MET A 198 -9.64 -9.25 23.62
C MET A 198 -10.65 -9.65 22.55
N VAL A 199 -11.71 -8.91 22.42
CA VAL A 199 -12.72 -9.09 21.37
C VAL A 199 -12.99 -7.79 20.64
N MET A 200 -13.25 -7.88 19.33
CA MET A 200 -13.82 -6.81 18.52
C MET A 200 -15.14 -7.29 17.95
N ALA A 201 -16.08 -6.38 17.75
CA ALA A 201 -17.33 -6.64 17.03
C ALA A 201 -17.74 -5.37 16.25
N ALA A 202 -18.05 -5.53 14.98
CA ALA A 202 -18.51 -4.44 14.13
C ALA A 202 -19.59 -4.95 13.17
N PRO A 203 -20.71 -4.23 12.99
CA PRO A 203 -21.69 -4.57 11.98
C PRO A 203 -21.04 -4.49 10.60
N LEU A 204 -21.18 -5.55 9.79
CA LEU A 204 -20.66 -5.65 8.43
C LEU A 204 -21.75 -5.41 7.39
N LYS A 205 -22.90 -6.05 7.58
CA LYS A 205 -24.13 -5.89 6.79
C LYS A 205 -25.33 -6.23 7.67
N GLU A 206 -26.53 -6.11 7.13
CA GLU A 206 -27.73 -6.48 7.88
C GLU A 206 -27.63 -7.90 8.46
N ASN A 207 -27.84 -8.02 9.77
CA ASN A 207 -27.80 -9.28 10.53
C ASN A 207 -26.45 -10.03 10.51
N VAL A 208 -25.37 -9.38 10.12
CA VAL A 208 -24.01 -9.95 10.12
C VAL A 208 -23.05 -9.02 10.81
N ASP A 209 -22.39 -9.55 11.85
CA ASP A 209 -21.33 -8.87 12.58
C ASP A 209 -19.98 -9.51 12.27
N ARG A 210 -18.96 -8.69 12.01
CA ARG A 210 -17.57 -9.14 11.98
C ARG A 210 -17.01 -9.15 13.38
N ILE A 211 -16.45 -10.28 13.80
CA ILE A 211 -15.77 -10.40 15.09
C ILE A 211 -14.30 -10.78 14.93
N ILE A 212 -13.48 -10.29 15.86
CA ILE A 212 -12.12 -10.76 16.09
C ILE A 212 -12.06 -11.23 17.54
N VAL A 213 -11.48 -12.40 17.77
CA VAL A 213 -11.38 -13.02 19.09
C VAL A 213 -9.93 -13.44 19.36
N CYS A 214 -9.34 -12.91 20.43
CA CYS A 214 -8.00 -13.24 20.89
C CYS A 214 -8.06 -13.70 22.33
N GLU A 215 -7.88 -14.98 22.59
CA GLU A 215 -7.87 -15.55 23.93
C GLU A 215 -6.49 -15.49 24.57
N HIS A 216 -6.37 -15.03 25.81
CA HIS A 216 -5.10 -14.97 26.52
C HIS A 216 -4.65 -16.38 26.93
N GLY A 217 -3.33 -16.60 26.89
CA GLY A 217 -2.74 -17.86 27.33
C GLY A 217 -2.86 -19.03 26.33
N THR A 218 -3.56 -18.83 25.21
CA THR A 218 -3.60 -19.82 24.13
C THR A 218 -2.41 -19.59 23.20
N PRO A 219 -1.44 -20.50 23.14
CA PRO A 219 -0.31 -20.38 22.23
C PRO A 219 -0.77 -20.53 20.79
N ALA A 220 -0.02 -19.91 19.86
CA ALA A 220 -0.23 -20.17 18.43
C ALA A 220 -0.04 -21.65 18.14
N GLY A 221 -0.96 -22.25 17.39
CA GLY A 221 -0.90 -23.63 16.93
C GLY A 221 -0.56 -23.71 15.44
N ASP A 222 0.11 -24.79 15.04
CA ASP A 222 0.19 -25.18 13.63
C ASP A 222 -1.16 -25.78 13.22
N ARG A 223 -2.09 -24.90 12.79
CA ARG A 223 -3.41 -25.35 12.33
C ARG A 223 -3.31 -25.91 10.91
N ALA A 224 -3.71 -27.18 10.75
CA ALA A 224 -3.86 -27.79 9.44
C ALA A 224 -5.19 -27.40 8.76
N GLU A 225 -6.22 -27.06 9.54
CA GLU A 225 -7.56 -26.73 9.08
C GLU A 225 -8.03 -25.37 9.64
N ALA A 226 -8.92 -24.70 8.90
CA ALA A 226 -9.57 -23.49 9.36
C ALA A 226 -10.42 -23.80 10.62
N PRO A 227 -10.54 -22.85 11.58
CA PRO A 227 -11.44 -23.03 12.70
C PRO A 227 -12.89 -23.10 12.23
N ASP A 228 -13.74 -23.82 12.97
CA ASP A 228 -15.17 -23.82 12.75
C ASP A 228 -15.89 -22.76 13.63
N PHE A 229 -17.19 -22.60 13.41
CA PHE A 229 -17.98 -21.61 14.14
C PHE A 229 -18.09 -21.95 15.62
N GLU A 230 -18.23 -23.23 16.01
CA GLU A 230 -18.39 -23.67 17.39
C GLU A 230 -17.13 -23.31 18.20
N GLU A 231 -15.94 -23.51 17.61
CA GLU A 231 -14.66 -23.13 18.25
C GLU A 231 -14.60 -21.62 18.52
N VAL A 232 -15.05 -20.79 17.58
CA VAL A 232 -15.10 -19.34 17.74
C VAL A 232 -16.13 -18.92 18.78
N ALA A 233 -17.31 -19.56 18.79
CA ALA A 233 -18.38 -19.30 19.75
C ALA A 233 -17.97 -19.65 21.17
N ASP A 234 -17.27 -20.77 21.34
CA ASP A 234 -16.71 -21.18 22.61
C ASP A 234 -15.67 -20.17 23.14
N ALA A 235 -14.74 -19.73 22.28
CA ALA A 235 -13.75 -18.73 22.63
C ALA A 235 -14.40 -17.38 22.99
N TRP A 236 -15.40 -16.95 22.21
CA TRP A 236 -16.19 -15.76 22.52
C TRP A 236 -16.85 -15.84 23.90
N GLN A 237 -17.49 -16.97 24.21
CA GLN A 237 -18.16 -17.18 25.48
C GLN A 237 -17.18 -17.21 26.66
N ARG A 238 -16.01 -17.85 26.51
CA ARG A 238 -14.97 -17.88 27.55
C ARG A 238 -14.44 -16.48 27.90
N ILE A 239 -14.33 -15.61 26.88
CA ILE A 239 -13.81 -14.25 27.06
C ILE A 239 -14.89 -13.30 27.57
N THR A 240 -16.08 -13.29 26.95
CA THR A 240 -17.12 -12.26 27.17
C THR A 240 -18.19 -12.68 28.17
N GLY A 241 -18.37 -13.98 28.39
CA GLY A 241 -19.54 -14.52 29.10
C GLY A 241 -20.84 -14.51 28.28
N GLU A 242 -20.83 -13.96 27.05
CA GLU A 242 -21.96 -13.91 26.14
C GLU A 242 -21.97 -15.13 25.21
N SER A 243 -23.11 -15.75 24.97
CA SER A 243 -23.22 -16.89 24.04
C SER A 243 -23.65 -16.40 22.65
N ILE A 244 -22.97 -16.89 21.60
CA ILE A 244 -23.34 -16.70 20.20
C ILE A 244 -23.71 -18.01 19.51
N HIS A 245 -23.79 -19.13 20.23
CA HIS A 245 -24.15 -20.45 19.68
C HIS A 245 -25.54 -20.51 19.04
N GLY A 246 -26.43 -19.55 19.34
CA GLY A 246 -27.75 -19.46 18.70
C GLY A 246 -27.73 -18.90 17.27
N GLY A 247 -26.57 -18.41 16.82
CA GLY A 247 -26.34 -17.89 15.47
C GLY A 247 -25.60 -18.88 14.58
N GLY A 248 -24.91 -18.33 13.58
CA GLY A 248 -24.04 -19.07 12.66
C GLY A 248 -22.92 -18.20 12.14
N ALA A 249 -22.18 -18.66 11.14
CA ALA A 249 -21.18 -17.85 10.45
C ALA A 249 -21.28 -18.01 8.93
N ASP A 250 -21.22 -16.88 8.22
CA ASP A 250 -21.02 -16.88 6.77
C ASP A 250 -19.61 -17.30 6.40
N TRP A 251 -18.66 -16.98 7.29
CA TRP A 251 -17.25 -17.23 7.08
C TRP A 251 -16.48 -17.23 8.39
N VAL A 252 -15.49 -18.12 8.49
CA VAL A 252 -14.56 -18.22 9.63
C VAL A 252 -13.14 -18.35 9.10
N SER A 253 -12.20 -17.69 9.75
CA SER A 253 -10.77 -17.73 9.45
C SER A 253 -9.95 -17.52 10.73
N SER A 254 -8.65 -17.66 10.60
CA SER A 254 -7.69 -17.29 11.65
C SER A 254 -6.51 -16.54 11.06
N PHE A 255 -5.83 -15.80 11.93
CA PHE A 255 -4.55 -15.15 11.66
C PHE A 255 -3.72 -15.13 12.94
N SER A 256 -2.43 -14.88 12.81
CA SER A 256 -1.52 -14.83 13.95
C SER A 256 -0.80 -13.48 14.08
N ASP A 257 -0.07 -13.31 15.17
CA ASP A 257 0.80 -12.15 15.41
C ASP A 257 2.22 -12.34 14.84
N ALA A 258 2.44 -13.36 13.99
CA ALA A 258 3.71 -13.54 13.30
C ALA A 258 4.15 -12.24 12.60
N THR A 259 5.43 -11.90 12.80
CA THR A 259 5.99 -10.68 12.23
C THR A 259 7.28 -11.02 11.51
N ARG A 260 7.27 -10.95 10.17
CA ARG A 260 8.40 -11.35 9.33
C ARG A 260 8.55 -10.40 8.16
N GLN A 261 9.79 -10.22 7.70
CA GLN A 261 10.10 -9.42 6.52
C GLN A 261 11.16 -10.13 5.67
N ALA A 262 11.00 -10.14 4.35
CA ALA A 262 12.03 -10.64 3.45
C ALA A 262 13.28 -9.77 3.58
N SER A 263 14.46 -10.42 3.64
CA SER A 263 15.74 -9.71 3.79
C SER A 263 16.04 -8.78 2.62
N GLU A 264 15.48 -9.09 1.48
CA GLU A 264 15.54 -8.31 0.25
C GLU A 264 14.19 -8.40 -0.49
N TYR A 265 13.82 -7.36 -1.25
CA TYR A 265 12.58 -7.33 -2.04
C TYR A 265 12.82 -7.60 -3.52
N ARG A 266 14.09 -7.75 -3.90
CA ARG A 266 14.52 -8.08 -5.26
C ARG A 266 15.70 -9.03 -5.23
N ARG A 267 15.63 -10.06 -6.08
CA ARG A 267 16.74 -10.97 -6.38
C ARG A 267 16.71 -11.26 -7.88
N GLY A 268 17.73 -10.81 -8.60
CA GLY A 268 17.74 -10.93 -10.05
C GLY A 268 16.54 -10.29 -10.73
N HIS A 269 15.76 -11.11 -11.42
CA HIS A 269 14.52 -10.71 -12.10
C HIS A 269 13.24 -10.99 -11.28
N VAL A 270 13.38 -11.50 -10.04
CA VAL A 270 12.27 -11.81 -9.16
C VAL A 270 12.14 -10.73 -8.07
N LEU A 271 10.92 -10.22 -7.88
CA LEU A 271 10.60 -9.20 -6.86
C LEU A 271 9.44 -9.67 -5.97
N LEU A 272 9.32 -9.09 -4.79
CA LEU A 272 8.23 -9.34 -3.85
C LEU A 272 7.53 -8.04 -3.48
N ALA A 273 6.20 -8.05 -3.32
CA ALA A 273 5.41 -6.92 -2.87
C ALA A 273 4.27 -7.36 -1.94
N GLY A 274 3.86 -6.46 -1.02
CA GLY A 274 2.82 -6.72 -0.04
C GLY A 274 3.17 -7.86 0.91
N ASP A 275 2.18 -8.66 1.28
CA ASP A 275 2.35 -9.76 2.26
C ASP A 275 3.36 -10.84 1.80
N ALA A 276 3.68 -10.93 0.52
CA ALA A 276 4.76 -11.79 0.04
C ALA A 276 6.13 -11.32 0.56
N ALA A 277 6.31 -10.01 0.77
CA ALA A 277 7.53 -9.39 1.27
C ALA A 277 7.53 -9.16 2.78
N HIS A 278 6.37 -8.93 3.42
CA HIS A 278 6.25 -8.63 4.85
C HIS A 278 4.89 -9.05 5.42
N ILE A 279 4.91 -9.69 6.59
CA ILE A 279 3.69 -10.04 7.34
C ILE A 279 3.77 -9.47 8.76
N HIS A 280 2.64 -9.12 9.31
CA HIS A 280 2.54 -8.54 10.64
C HIS A 280 1.11 -8.63 11.20
N LEU A 281 0.96 -8.39 12.50
CA LEU A 281 -0.36 -8.23 13.12
C LEU A 281 -1.14 -7.11 12.39
N PRO A 282 -2.42 -7.31 12.01
CA PRO A 282 -3.22 -6.31 11.28
C PRO A 282 -3.66 -5.11 12.16
N ALA A 283 -2.82 -4.70 13.11
CA ALA A 283 -3.05 -3.55 13.99
C ALA A 283 -3.12 -2.24 13.17
N GLY A 284 -4.20 -1.49 13.35
CA GLY A 284 -4.43 -0.23 12.63
C GLY A 284 -4.77 -0.37 11.13
N GLY A 285 -5.01 -1.60 10.63
CA GLY A 285 -5.43 -1.84 9.24
C GLY A 285 -4.38 -1.47 8.17
N GLN A 286 -3.09 -1.56 8.48
CA GLN A 286 -2.01 -1.01 7.66
C GLN A 286 -1.54 -1.92 6.52
N GLY A 287 -1.77 -3.26 6.59
CA GLY A 287 -1.19 -4.24 5.66
C GLY A 287 -1.57 -4.01 4.20
N LEU A 288 -2.88 -3.98 3.91
CA LEU A 288 -3.37 -3.71 2.55
C LEU A 288 -2.86 -2.37 2.01
N SER A 289 -2.87 -1.34 2.87
CA SER A 289 -2.38 0.00 2.51
C SER A 289 -0.90 0.02 2.17
N THR A 290 -0.08 -0.78 2.86
CA THR A 290 1.34 -0.90 2.57
C THR A 290 1.58 -1.63 1.27
N GLY A 291 0.82 -2.70 0.98
CA GLY A 291 0.88 -3.41 -0.30
C GLY A 291 0.52 -2.54 -1.51
N VAL A 292 -0.50 -1.68 -1.38
CA VAL A 292 -0.85 -0.68 -2.42
C VAL A 292 0.30 0.31 -2.64
N GLN A 293 0.94 0.77 -1.56
CA GLN A 293 2.10 1.65 -1.64
C GLN A 293 3.32 0.97 -2.26
N ASP A 294 3.55 -0.32 -1.96
CA ASP A 294 4.61 -1.11 -2.60
C ASP A 294 4.38 -1.18 -4.11
N ALA A 295 3.14 -1.48 -4.53
CA ALA A 295 2.74 -1.56 -5.93
C ALA A 295 2.94 -0.23 -6.68
N ALA A 296 2.52 0.89 -6.08
CA ALA A 296 2.68 2.22 -6.67
C ALA A 296 4.17 2.63 -6.77
N ASN A 297 4.99 2.29 -5.77
CA ASN A 297 6.42 2.58 -5.79
C ASN A 297 7.18 1.71 -6.79
N LEU A 298 6.82 0.42 -6.90
CA LEU A 298 7.46 -0.53 -7.80
C LEU A 298 7.05 -0.31 -9.25
N GLY A 299 5.75 -0.05 -9.52
CA GLY A 299 5.17 -0.15 -10.87
C GLY A 299 5.89 0.72 -11.89
N TRP A 300 6.08 2.01 -11.63
CA TRP A 300 6.77 2.91 -12.55
C TRP A 300 8.27 2.62 -12.68
N LYS A 301 8.94 2.16 -11.61
CA LYS A 301 10.37 1.81 -11.64
C LYS A 301 10.60 0.55 -12.47
N LEU A 302 9.73 -0.44 -12.31
CA LEU A 302 9.79 -1.68 -13.09
C LEU A 302 9.40 -1.42 -14.55
N ALA A 303 8.43 -0.55 -14.81
CA ALA A 303 8.11 -0.12 -16.17
C ALA A 303 9.29 0.56 -16.84
N ALA A 304 9.99 1.44 -16.13
CA ALA A 304 11.21 2.08 -16.61
C ALA A 304 12.30 1.06 -16.99
N ALA A 305 12.49 0.04 -16.14
CA ALA A 305 13.48 -1.03 -16.37
C ALA A 305 13.10 -1.87 -17.59
N VAL A 306 11.85 -2.27 -17.73
CA VAL A 306 11.35 -3.03 -18.91
C VAL A 306 11.49 -2.23 -20.20
N GLN A 307 11.22 -0.93 -20.16
CA GLN A 307 11.33 -0.04 -21.32
C GLN A 307 12.78 0.42 -21.61
N GLY A 308 13.73 0.08 -20.76
CA GLY A 308 15.17 0.33 -20.98
C GLY A 308 15.62 1.78 -20.73
N TRP A 309 14.79 2.62 -20.09
CA TRP A 309 15.19 3.99 -19.74
C TRP A 309 15.51 4.19 -18.25
N ALA A 310 15.37 3.15 -17.43
CA ALA A 310 15.71 3.23 -16.01
C ALA A 310 17.17 3.60 -15.80
N PRO A 311 17.49 4.66 -15.06
CA PRO A 311 18.86 4.92 -14.65
C PRO A 311 19.37 3.82 -13.72
N ALA A 312 20.69 3.67 -13.65
CA ALA A 312 21.32 2.70 -12.75
C ALA A 312 20.82 2.90 -11.29
N GLY A 313 20.42 1.81 -10.65
CA GLY A 313 19.94 1.82 -9.27
C GLY A 313 18.47 2.23 -9.10
N LEU A 314 17.75 2.65 -10.14
CA LEU A 314 16.34 3.02 -10.00
C LEU A 314 15.50 1.85 -9.48
N LEU A 315 15.61 0.67 -10.09
CA LEU A 315 14.84 -0.50 -9.65
C LEU A 315 15.28 -0.99 -8.27
N ASP A 316 16.57 -0.86 -7.92
CA ASP A 316 17.09 -1.22 -6.59
C ASP A 316 16.57 -0.26 -5.50
N SER A 317 16.22 0.97 -5.88
CA SER A 317 15.59 1.91 -4.95
C SER A 317 14.21 1.43 -4.44
N TYR A 318 13.56 0.49 -5.14
CA TYR A 318 12.37 -0.17 -4.60
C TYR A 318 12.67 -0.87 -3.27
N HIS A 319 13.73 -1.68 -3.25
CA HIS A 319 14.15 -2.35 -2.01
C HIS A 319 14.54 -1.33 -0.93
N SER A 320 15.43 -0.39 -1.21
CA SER A 320 15.93 0.53 -0.19
C SER A 320 14.83 1.42 0.41
N GLU A 321 13.87 1.85 -0.40
CA GLU A 321 12.74 2.65 0.05
C GLU A 321 11.69 1.82 0.81
N ARG A 322 11.25 0.69 0.22
CA ARG A 322 10.10 -0.07 0.76
C ARG A 322 10.48 -1.03 1.87
N HIS A 323 11.70 -1.56 1.89
CA HIS A 323 12.18 -2.37 2.99
C HIS A 323 12.30 -1.55 4.29
N ALA A 324 12.79 -0.31 4.21
CA ALA A 324 12.84 0.58 5.37
C ALA A 324 11.43 0.90 5.92
N VAL A 325 10.47 1.14 5.03
CA VAL A 325 9.05 1.34 5.41
C VAL A 325 8.46 0.08 6.03
N GLY A 326 8.72 -1.11 5.46
CA GLY A 326 8.30 -2.39 6.00
C GLY A 326 8.87 -2.64 7.41
N ALA A 327 10.17 -2.41 7.62
CA ALA A 327 10.80 -2.53 8.93
C ALA A 327 10.14 -1.63 9.99
N ARG A 328 9.83 -0.38 9.62
CA ARG A 328 9.12 0.55 10.49
C ARG A 328 7.69 0.10 10.78
N LEU A 329 6.98 -0.42 9.78
CA LEU A 329 5.64 -1.01 9.94
C LEU A 329 5.66 -2.18 10.92
N LEU A 330 6.61 -3.10 10.79
CA LEU A 330 6.75 -4.25 11.68
C LEU A 330 7.03 -3.83 13.12
N MET A 331 7.90 -2.85 13.33
CA MET A 331 8.16 -2.27 14.65
C MET A 331 6.88 -1.65 15.23
N ASN A 332 6.17 -0.85 14.45
CA ASN A 332 4.94 -0.17 14.83
C ASN A 332 3.82 -1.17 15.20
N THR A 333 3.55 -2.17 14.37
CA THR A 333 2.48 -3.15 14.62
C THR A 333 2.80 -4.07 15.80
N ARG A 334 4.08 -4.38 16.05
CA ARG A 334 4.51 -5.09 17.28
C ARG A 334 4.29 -4.25 18.52
N ALA A 335 4.62 -2.94 18.48
CA ALA A 335 4.37 -2.03 19.60
C ALA A 335 2.87 -1.92 19.88
N GLN A 336 2.05 -1.78 18.83
CA GLN A 336 0.59 -1.81 18.97
C GLN A 336 0.08 -3.14 19.54
N GLY A 337 0.62 -4.27 19.10
CA GLY A 337 0.27 -5.59 19.60
C GLY A 337 0.52 -5.73 21.11
N THR A 338 1.66 -5.23 21.60
CA THR A 338 1.97 -5.21 23.03
C THR A 338 0.94 -4.43 23.85
N VAL A 339 0.53 -3.27 23.34
CA VAL A 339 -0.47 -2.42 24.01
C VAL A 339 -1.89 -3.00 23.90
N PHE A 340 -2.23 -3.60 22.77
CA PHE A 340 -3.59 -4.01 22.42
C PHE A 340 -3.95 -5.41 22.94
N LEU A 341 -3.03 -6.37 22.79
CA LEU A 341 -3.25 -7.77 23.10
C LEU A 341 -2.59 -8.20 24.45
N GLY A 342 -1.88 -7.29 25.11
CA GLY A 342 -1.29 -7.56 26.42
C GLY A 342 -2.37 -7.65 27.50
N GLY A 343 -2.07 -8.42 28.57
CA GLY A 343 -2.89 -8.50 29.78
C GLY A 343 -2.78 -7.25 30.68
N GLU A 344 -3.09 -7.42 31.97
CA GLU A 344 -3.03 -6.33 32.96
C GLU A 344 -1.64 -5.70 33.07
N GLU A 345 -0.59 -6.45 32.76
CA GLU A 345 0.80 -5.96 32.75
C GLU A 345 1.02 -4.81 31.74
N SER A 346 0.18 -4.69 30.71
CA SER A 346 0.25 -3.62 29.72
C SER A 346 -0.55 -2.37 30.11
N ASP A 347 -1.36 -2.39 31.16
CA ASP A 347 -2.22 -1.28 31.54
C ASP A 347 -1.46 0.00 31.93
N PRO A 348 -0.32 -0.07 32.67
CA PRO A 348 0.48 1.14 32.93
C PRO A 348 1.01 1.79 31.64
N LEU A 349 1.40 0.97 30.64
CA LEU A 349 1.85 1.48 29.34
C LEU A 349 0.70 2.13 28.56
N ARG A 350 -0.50 1.54 28.61
CA ARG A 350 -1.71 2.13 27.98
C ARG A 350 -2.07 3.47 28.61
N GLN A 351 -2.03 3.54 29.94
CA GLN A 351 -2.29 4.79 30.65
C GLN A 351 -1.28 5.87 30.24
N LEU A 352 0.02 5.56 30.27
CA LEU A 352 1.06 6.51 29.83
C LEU A 352 0.86 6.96 28.39
N LEU A 353 0.54 6.03 27.47
CA LEU A 353 0.26 6.36 26.08
C LEU A 353 -0.96 7.28 25.94
N THR A 354 -2.00 7.05 26.75
CA THR A 354 -3.19 7.91 26.79
C THR A 354 -2.85 9.33 27.22
N GLU A 355 -1.99 9.47 28.24
CA GLU A 355 -1.49 10.77 28.70
C GLU A 355 -0.65 11.46 27.62
N LEU A 356 0.24 10.72 26.95
CA LEU A 356 1.09 11.24 25.88
C LEU A 356 0.29 11.71 24.66
N LEU A 357 -0.82 11.02 24.34
CA LEU A 357 -1.72 11.41 23.25
C LEU A 357 -2.51 12.70 23.50
N ALA A 358 -2.42 13.29 24.69
CA ALA A 358 -2.90 14.66 24.92
C ALA A 358 -2.03 15.72 24.22
N TYR A 359 -0.78 15.40 23.88
CA TYR A 359 0.12 16.32 23.19
C TYR A 359 -0.02 16.18 21.66
N ASP A 360 -0.23 17.29 20.97
CA ASP A 360 -0.45 17.30 19.52
C ASP A 360 0.74 16.78 18.72
N ASP A 361 1.97 17.00 19.16
CA ASP A 361 3.16 16.46 18.49
C ASP A 361 3.23 14.95 18.55
N VAL A 362 2.86 14.35 19.69
CA VAL A 362 2.78 12.89 19.83
C VAL A 362 1.64 12.33 18.96
N LYS A 363 0.50 13.00 19.00
CA LYS A 363 -0.67 12.65 18.19
C LYS A 363 -0.33 12.71 16.70
N ARG A 364 0.31 13.80 16.24
CA ARG A 364 0.78 13.98 14.85
C ARG A 364 1.77 12.90 14.44
N HIS A 365 2.73 12.57 15.32
CA HIS A 365 3.72 11.53 15.05
C HIS A 365 3.07 10.15 14.88
N LEU A 366 2.22 9.73 15.81
CA LEU A 366 1.55 8.41 15.74
C LEU A 366 0.53 8.35 14.60
N SER A 367 -0.20 9.42 14.37
CA SER A 367 -1.12 9.53 13.21
C SER A 367 -0.37 9.40 11.89
N GLY A 368 0.78 10.05 11.76
CA GLY A 368 1.64 9.96 10.56
C GLY A 368 2.09 8.53 10.28
N ILE A 369 2.57 7.84 11.32
CA ILE A 369 3.02 6.44 11.23
C ILE A 369 1.88 5.52 10.78
N VAL A 370 0.72 5.61 11.42
CA VAL A 370 -0.42 4.70 11.13
C VAL A 370 -1.03 5.00 9.76
N SER A 371 -1.10 6.28 9.38
CA SER A 371 -1.67 6.70 8.09
C SER A 371 -0.73 6.48 6.89
N GLY A 372 0.58 6.32 7.12
CA GLY A 372 1.61 6.29 6.08
C GLY A 372 1.93 7.64 5.46
N LEU A 373 1.47 8.74 6.07
CA LEU A 373 1.70 10.11 5.56
C LEU A 373 3.04 10.71 5.99
N ASP A 374 3.72 10.10 6.98
CA ASP A 374 5.02 10.54 7.48
C ASP A 374 6.20 9.97 6.66
N ILE A 375 5.94 9.10 5.70
CA ILE A 375 6.98 8.47 4.87
C ILE A 375 7.75 9.54 4.11
N ARG A 376 9.09 9.45 4.21
CA ARG A 376 10.04 10.29 3.49
C ARG A 376 11.13 9.43 2.88
N TYR A 377 11.40 9.63 1.58
CA TYR A 377 12.46 8.94 0.86
C TYR A 377 13.70 9.82 0.67
N GLU A 378 14.86 9.19 0.52
CA GLU A 378 16.12 9.88 0.25
C GLU A 378 16.19 10.26 -1.24
N VAL A 379 15.94 11.52 -1.54
CA VAL A 379 15.90 12.02 -2.93
C VAL A 379 17.10 12.87 -3.33
N GLY A 380 18.01 13.15 -2.41
CA GLY A 380 19.28 13.86 -2.66
C GLY A 380 19.33 15.29 -2.16
N ASP A 381 18.21 15.95 -1.91
CA ASP A 381 18.13 17.28 -1.28
C ASP A 381 17.30 17.23 0.00
N PRO A 382 17.92 17.27 1.17
CA PRO A 382 17.22 17.20 2.45
C PRO A 382 16.72 18.55 2.98
N GLU A 383 17.08 19.68 2.37
CA GLU A 383 16.88 21.00 3.00
C GLU A 383 15.43 21.47 2.96
N HIS A 384 14.71 21.21 1.84
CA HIS A 384 13.31 21.64 1.76
C HIS A 384 12.36 20.64 2.45
N THR A 385 11.32 21.15 3.12
CA THR A 385 10.36 20.33 3.89
C THR A 385 9.59 19.33 3.07
N LEU A 386 9.38 19.59 1.76
CA LEU A 386 8.68 18.70 0.83
C LEU A 386 9.60 17.66 0.20
N SER A 387 10.93 17.84 0.19
CA SER A 387 11.86 16.91 -0.43
C SER A 387 11.71 15.50 0.14
N GLY A 388 11.52 14.51 -0.73
CA GLY A 388 11.31 13.10 -0.38
C GLY A 388 9.96 12.78 0.24
N ARG A 389 9.08 13.75 0.44
CA ARG A 389 7.73 13.54 0.95
C ARG A 389 6.70 13.44 -0.18
N ARG A 390 5.54 12.88 0.13
CA ARG A 390 4.39 12.90 -0.78
C ARG A 390 4.01 14.35 -1.09
N ILE A 391 3.61 14.63 -2.32
CA ILE A 391 2.96 15.90 -2.63
C ILE A 391 1.59 15.95 -1.95
N PRO A 392 1.25 17.00 -1.20
CA PRO A 392 -0.06 17.11 -0.57
C PRO A 392 -1.16 17.27 -1.63
N PRO A 393 -2.35 16.68 -1.43
CA PRO A 393 -3.50 16.91 -2.31
C PRO A 393 -3.96 18.37 -2.19
N ARG A 394 -3.87 19.13 -3.29
CA ARG A 394 -4.19 20.57 -3.37
C ARG A 394 -4.90 20.91 -4.66
N GLY A 395 -5.85 21.84 -4.55
CA GLY A 395 -6.44 22.49 -5.71
C GLY A 395 -5.46 23.43 -6.42
N LEU A 396 -5.50 23.38 -7.73
CA LEU A 396 -4.65 24.14 -8.63
C LEU A 396 -5.51 24.80 -9.73
N ARG A 397 -5.06 25.93 -10.26
CA ARG A 397 -5.63 26.57 -11.44
C ARG A 397 -4.60 26.64 -12.55
N THR A 398 -4.92 26.05 -13.69
CA THR A 398 -4.10 26.10 -14.91
C THR A 398 -4.76 26.97 -15.96
N ALA A 399 -4.08 27.24 -17.07
CA ALA A 399 -4.67 27.92 -18.23
C ALA A 399 -5.85 27.15 -18.86
N LEU A 400 -5.93 25.82 -18.61
CA LEU A 400 -7.01 24.94 -19.09
C LEU A 400 -8.19 24.85 -18.12
N GLY A 401 -8.07 25.40 -16.91
CA GLY A 401 -9.09 25.36 -15.86
C GLY A 401 -8.57 24.81 -14.53
N PRO A 402 -9.51 24.54 -13.59
CA PRO A 402 -9.16 23.97 -12.30
C PRO A 402 -8.68 22.52 -12.45
N THR A 403 -7.76 22.12 -11.60
CA THR A 403 -7.23 20.76 -11.45
C THR A 403 -6.73 20.53 -10.03
N SER A 404 -6.07 19.43 -9.75
CA SER A 404 -5.45 19.16 -8.46
C SER A 404 -4.10 18.47 -8.62
N THR A 405 -3.28 18.47 -7.58
CA THR A 405 -2.01 17.72 -7.57
C THR A 405 -2.22 16.23 -7.76
N THR A 406 -3.37 15.68 -7.34
CA THR A 406 -3.72 14.27 -7.54
C THR A 406 -4.10 13.97 -8.98
N GLU A 407 -4.89 14.84 -9.61
CA GLU A 407 -5.29 14.70 -11.03
C GLU A 407 -4.09 14.74 -11.99
N LEU A 408 -3.07 15.55 -11.69
CA LEU A 408 -1.83 15.60 -12.49
C LEU A 408 -1.10 14.25 -12.57
N LEU A 409 -1.35 13.35 -11.61
CA LEU A 409 -0.71 12.04 -11.51
C LEU A 409 -1.54 10.88 -12.09
N HIS A 410 -2.75 11.15 -12.64
CA HIS A 410 -3.63 10.12 -13.20
C HIS A 410 -2.98 9.32 -14.34
N SER A 411 -2.09 9.96 -15.10
CA SER A 411 -1.39 9.30 -16.22
C SER A 411 -0.28 8.34 -15.80
N GLY A 412 0.10 8.31 -14.50
CA GLY A 412 1.24 7.54 -14.03
C GLY A 412 2.60 8.08 -14.48
N GLN A 413 2.67 9.31 -15.00
CA GLN A 413 3.92 9.99 -15.37
C GLN A 413 4.46 10.83 -14.21
N GLY A 414 5.75 11.17 -14.25
CA GLY A 414 6.31 12.24 -13.42
C GLY A 414 5.72 13.60 -13.80
N VAL A 415 5.73 14.54 -12.86
CA VAL A 415 5.20 15.90 -13.09
C VAL A 415 6.24 16.92 -12.66
N LEU A 416 6.59 17.82 -13.57
CA LEU A 416 7.26 19.08 -13.23
C LEU A 416 6.17 20.16 -13.08
N LEU A 417 5.80 20.43 -11.83
CA LEU A 417 4.83 21.45 -11.46
C LEU A 417 5.54 22.78 -11.24
N VAL A 418 5.28 23.76 -12.09
CA VAL A 418 5.78 25.13 -11.94
C VAL A 418 4.67 25.97 -11.31
N LEU A 419 4.96 26.56 -10.16
CA LEU A 419 4.00 27.31 -9.36
C LEU A 419 4.11 28.82 -9.71
N ASP A 420 3.12 29.34 -10.39
CA ASP A 420 2.99 30.75 -10.74
C ASP A 420 1.96 31.42 -9.84
N GLN A 421 2.43 32.25 -8.90
CA GLN A 421 1.55 32.95 -7.96
C GLN A 421 0.78 34.11 -8.61
N ASP A 422 1.28 34.65 -9.73
CA ASP A 422 0.67 35.80 -10.44
C ASP A 422 -0.39 35.40 -11.45
N GLY A 423 -0.52 34.07 -11.73
CA GLY A 423 -1.54 33.50 -12.61
C GLY A 423 -1.01 32.48 -13.60
N PRO A 424 -1.90 31.66 -14.20
CA PRO A 424 -1.51 30.52 -15.05
C PRO A 424 -0.93 30.92 -16.42
N ALA A 425 -0.70 32.21 -16.69
CA ALA A 425 -0.14 32.73 -17.93
C ALA A 425 1.37 32.95 -17.88
N GLY A 426 2.03 32.63 -16.74
CA GLY A 426 3.47 32.77 -16.57
C GLY A 426 4.28 31.84 -17.46
N THR A 427 5.45 32.29 -17.87
CA THR A 427 6.35 31.51 -18.71
C THR A 427 7.24 30.62 -17.84
N ALA A 428 6.96 29.32 -17.82
CA ALA A 428 7.89 28.32 -17.30
C ALA A 428 9.14 28.15 -18.20
N GLY A 429 9.53 29.20 -18.93
CA GLY A 429 10.45 29.09 -20.08
C GLY A 429 11.73 28.31 -19.83
N GLY A 430 12.44 28.58 -18.74
CA GLY A 430 13.68 27.89 -18.40
C GLY A 430 13.46 26.46 -17.94
N LEU A 431 12.53 26.23 -17.01
CA LEU A 431 12.26 24.90 -16.46
C LEU A 431 11.57 23.97 -17.47
N SER A 432 10.65 24.49 -18.30
CA SER A 432 10.03 23.71 -19.39
C SER A 432 11.04 23.28 -20.44
N ALA A 433 11.97 24.17 -20.81
CA ALA A 433 13.03 23.84 -21.74
C ALA A 433 14.00 22.80 -21.16
N ALA A 434 14.32 22.89 -19.87
CA ALA A 434 15.16 21.92 -19.19
C ALA A 434 14.54 20.51 -19.17
N ALA A 435 13.22 20.38 -19.09
CA ALA A 435 12.51 19.10 -19.05
C ALA A 435 12.13 18.53 -20.43
N GLU A 436 12.36 19.26 -21.55
CA GLU A 436 11.89 18.85 -22.89
C GLU A 436 12.43 17.47 -23.31
N GLY A 437 13.68 17.15 -22.90
CA GLY A 437 14.30 15.85 -23.19
C GLY A 437 13.61 14.65 -22.50
N TRP A 438 12.76 14.88 -21.53
CA TRP A 438 12.03 13.83 -20.79
C TRP A 438 10.52 13.79 -21.13
N LYS A 439 10.12 14.47 -22.20
CA LYS A 439 8.74 14.42 -22.70
C LYS A 439 8.28 12.98 -22.91
N GLY A 440 7.11 12.65 -22.34
CA GLY A 440 6.59 11.27 -22.30
C GLY A 440 6.90 10.51 -21.02
N ARG A 441 7.90 10.96 -20.21
CA ARG A 441 8.20 10.46 -18.85
C ARG A 441 7.81 11.47 -17.79
N VAL A 442 7.93 12.76 -18.09
CA VAL A 442 7.60 13.88 -17.21
C VAL A 442 6.69 14.86 -17.96
N ALA A 443 5.53 15.13 -17.40
CA ALA A 443 4.60 16.16 -17.86
C ALA A 443 4.97 17.49 -17.18
N VAL A 444 5.01 18.58 -17.96
CA VAL A 444 5.25 19.93 -17.40
C VAL A 444 3.90 20.64 -17.27
N THR A 445 3.60 21.14 -16.07
CA THR A 445 2.37 21.87 -15.77
C THR A 445 2.68 23.19 -15.07
N VAL A 446 2.14 24.29 -15.60
CA VAL A 446 2.16 25.60 -14.94
C VAL A 446 0.81 25.81 -14.26
N ALA A 447 0.82 26.10 -12.96
CA ALA A 447 -0.41 26.29 -12.21
C ALA A 447 -0.24 27.28 -11.07
N ALA A 448 -1.32 27.99 -10.75
CA ALA A 448 -1.44 28.75 -9.51
C ALA A 448 -2.08 27.88 -8.42
N PRO A 449 -1.48 27.77 -7.24
CA PRO A 449 -2.13 27.06 -6.13
C PRO A 449 -3.34 27.85 -5.63
N GLU A 450 -4.43 27.14 -5.26
CA GLU A 450 -5.58 27.79 -4.63
C GLU A 450 -5.26 28.34 -3.24
N ASP A 451 -4.36 27.66 -2.52
CA ASP A 451 -3.76 28.13 -1.27
C ASP A 451 -2.28 28.48 -1.50
N PRO A 452 -1.89 29.76 -1.44
CA PRO A 452 -0.51 30.20 -1.68
C PRO A 452 0.52 29.59 -0.72
N GLY A 453 0.10 29.19 0.48
CA GLY A 453 0.96 28.57 1.50
C GLY A 453 1.19 27.06 1.31
N ALA A 454 0.45 26.44 0.42
CA ALA A 454 0.34 24.96 0.29
C ALA A 454 1.66 24.23 0.06
N PHE A 455 2.65 24.88 -0.56
CA PHE A 455 3.92 24.27 -0.96
C PHE A 455 5.15 24.87 -0.26
N GLY A 456 4.96 25.53 0.89
CA GLY A 456 6.07 26.01 1.73
C GLY A 456 7.00 27.02 1.06
N GLY A 457 6.51 27.78 0.06
CA GLY A 457 7.29 28.77 -0.67
C GLY A 457 8.05 28.23 -1.88
N ALA A 458 7.92 26.95 -2.20
CA ALA A 458 8.49 26.39 -3.43
C ALA A 458 7.94 27.12 -4.67
N ALA A 459 8.80 27.32 -5.67
CA ALA A 459 8.43 27.86 -6.98
C ALA A 459 8.21 26.76 -8.03
N ALA A 460 8.83 25.59 -7.84
CA ALA A 460 8.61 24.43 -8.68
C ALA A 460 8.85 23.12 -7.92
N LEU A 461 8.21 22.05 -8.38
CA LEU A 461 8.34 20.71 -7.82
C LEU A 461 8.49 19.68 -8.94
N LEU A 462 9.51 18.82 -8.85
CA LEU A 462 9.55 17.59 -9.64
C LEU A 462 8.95 16.47 -8.81
N VAL A 463 7.85 15.90 -9.28
CA VAL A 463 7.12 14.85 -8.58
C VAL A 463 7.25 13.54 -9.35
N ARG A 464 7.59 12.45 -8.64
CA ARG A 464 7.67 11.10 -9.19
C ARG A 464 6.26 10.54 -9.49
N PRO A 465 6.13 9.53 -10.35
CA PRO A 465 4.85 8.88 -10.64
C PRO A 465 4.10 8.35 -9.41
N ASP A 466 4.83 7.95 -8.35
CA ASP A 466 4.28 7.49 -7.07
C ASP A 466 3.89 8.64 -6.11
N GLY A 467 3.93 9.89 -6.60
CA GLY A 467 3.49 11.07 -5.87
C GLY A 467 4.49 11.63 -4.85
N TYR A 468 5.76 11.20 -4.88
CA TYR A 468 6.81 11.72 -4.01
C TYR A 468 7.62 12.84 -4.69
N VAL A 469 7.90 13.91 -3.96
CA VAL A 469 8.66 15.07 -4.46
C VAL A 469 10.13 14.70 -4.55
N ALA A 470 10.68 14.71 -5.76
CA ALA A 470 12.05 14.35 -6.07
C ALA A 470 13.01 15.54 -6.06
N TRP A 471 12.49 16.74 -6.33
CA TRP A 471 13.24 17.99 -6.33
C TRP A 471 12.32 19.18 -6.06
N VAL A 472 12.87 20.21 -5.46
CA VAL A 472 12.18 21.48 -5.17
C VAL A 472 13.03 22.63 -5.69
N GLY A 473 12.41 23.54 -6.45
CA GLY A 473 13.00 24.79 -6.91
C GLY A 473 12.45 25.98 -6.14
N ASP A 474 13.34 26.83 -5.65
CA ASP A 474 12.98 28.03 -4.90
C ASP A 474 12.64 29.22 -5.80
N ARG A 475 13.02 29.16 -7.09
CA ARG A 475 12.77 30.20 -8.09
C ARG A 475 12.23 29.60 -9.39
N PRO A 476 11.27 30.27 -10.06
CA PRO A 476 10.60 29.71 -11.25
C PRO A 476 11.47 29.70 -12.52
N ASP A 477 12.59 30.39 -12.51
CA ASP A 477 13.55 30.55 -13.62
C ASP A 477 14.90 29.86 -13.36
N ASP A 478 15.12 29.26 -12.18
CA ASP A 478 16.38 28.63 -11.80
C ASP A 478 16.29 27.09 -11.87
N PRO A 479 16.88 26.47 -12.91
CA PRO A 479 16.90 25.02 -13.07
C PRO A 479 17.96 24.32 -12.21
N ALA A 480 18.60 25.00 -11.27
CA ALA A 480 19.66 24.40 -10.46
C ALA A 480 19.22 23.09 -9.81
N GLY A 481 19.97 22.01 -10.06
CA GLY A 481 19.69 20.67 -9.55
C GLY A 481 18.52 19.92 -10.24
N LEU A 482 17.71 20.59 -11.09
CA LEU A 482 16.62 19.92 -11.81
C LEU A 482 17.16 18.88 -12.81
N ASP A 483 18.20 19.20 -13.56
CA ASP A 483 18.80 18.27 -14.53
C ASP A 483 19.33 17.01 -13.83
N ASP A 484 20.03 17.15 -12.73
CA ASP A 484 20.50 16.03 -11.90
C ASP A 484 19.34 15.16 -11.38
N ALA A 485 18.25 15.78 -10.93
CA ALA A 485 17.07 15.08 -10.47
C ALA A 485 16.34 14.34 -11.61
N LEU A 486 16.25 14.96 -12.80
CA LEU A 486 15.69 14.32 -13.99
C LEU A 486 16.52 13.12 -14.41
N HIS A 487 17.84 13.24 -14.47
CA HIS A 487 18.73 12.12 -14.77
C HIS A 487 18.64 11.01 -13.73
N ARG A 488 18.63 11.36 -12.46
CA ARG A 488 18.56 10.40 -11.35
C ARG A 488 17.29 9.56 -11.36
N TRP A 489 16.14 10.15 -11.66
CA TRP A 489 14.85 9.50 -11.53
C TRP A 489 14.23 9.08 -12.87
N PHE A 490 14.55 9.76 -13.95
CA PHE A 490 13.95 9.53 -15.27
C PHE A 490 14.96 9.16 -16.35
N GLY A 491 16.25 8.97 -15.98
CA GLY A 491 17.29 8.53 -16.89
C GLY A 491 17.75 9.60 -17.88
N ALA A 492 18.46 9.19 -18.90
CA ALA A 492 18.94 10.10 -19.95
C ALA A 492 17.76 10.67 -20.77
N PRO A 493 17.86 11.94 -21.26
CA PRO A 493 16.85 12.52 -22.13
C PRO A 493 16.68 11.71 -23.42
N ALA A 494 15.46 11.71 -23.96
CA ALA A 494 15.15 11.00 -25.21
C ALA A 494 15.96 11.61 -26.38
N GLY A 495 16.61 10.75 -27.20
CA GLY A 495 17.39 11.17 -28.36
C GLY A 495 18.91 11.28 -28.14
N LEU A 496 19.38 11.08 -26.91
CA LEU A 496 20.80 10.82 -26.64
C LEU A 496 20.95 9.30 -26.42
N GLU A 497 21.57 8.61 -27.38
CA GLU A 497 21.96 7.20 -27.14
C GLU A 497 22.90 7.15 -25.93
N PRO A 498 22.77 6.16 -25.03
CA PRO A 498 23.73 5.98 -23.96
C PRO A 498 25.11 5.79 -24.59
N THR A 499 26.04 6.66 -24.23
CA THR A 499 27.45 6.49 -24.60
C THR A 499 27.94 5.16 -24.00
N PRO A 500 28.58 4.27 -24.77
CA PRO A 500 28.93 2.91 -24.39
C PRO A 500 29.89 2.85 -23.19
#